data_d2e429d96543fbbeda8f2542d5624ef2
#
_entry.id   d2e429d96543fbbeda8f2542d5624ef2
#
_cell.length_a   1.000
_cell.length_b   1.000
_cell.length_c   1.000
_cell.angle_alpha   90.00
_cell.angle_beta   90.00
_cell.angle_gamma   90.00
#
_symmetry.space_group_name_H-M   'P 1'
#
loop_
_entity.id
_entity.type
_entity.pdbx_description
1 polymer ?
#
loop_
_entity_poly.entity_id
_entity_poly.type
_entity_poly.pdbx_seq_one_letter_code
_entity_poly.pdbx_strand_id
1 'polypeptide(L)'
;MHAKFLDTLDWGILIAYFLILIAIGIWASSKRKKGSSLFLAEHSLRWHHIGFSMWGTNVGPSMLIASASAGFTTGIVSGNYAWYAFVFICLLAFVFAPRYLGSRVSTLPEFMGKRFGQSTRNILAWYTIVTILISWLALTLFAGGVLIRQVFDIPMWQSALILLIISAFFTMLGGLKAVAYTNVYQMILLILVSAALAIVGIYKVGGISALTDAVPADFWNLFRPNDDTAFPWLPIILGYPVMGVWFWCTDQSMVQPVLAAKSLKEGQLGTNFTGWLKILDVPLYILPGIICLALFPQLENPDEAYMTMVTHLFPVGMVGLVLAVLTAALVSTIGSALNALSTVFTMDIYVLSLIHI
;
A
#
# COMPACT_ATOMS: atom_id res chain seq x y z
N MET A 1 -26.08 -4.29 -10.95
CA MET A 1 -25.37 -4.60 -12.21
C MET A 1 -24.65 -5.92 -12.01
N HIS A 2 -25.09 -7.00 -12.65
CA HIS A 2 -24.63 -8.35 -12.36
C HIS A 2 -23.20 -8.62 -12.86
N ALA A 3 -22.51 -9.57 -12.24
CA ALA A 3 -21.16 -10.07 -12.48
C ALA A 3 -20.80 -10.46 -13.95
N LYS A 4 -21.17 -9.63 -14.92
CA LYS A 4 -20.90 -9.80 -16.36
C LYS A 4 -19.59 -9.15 -16.82
N PHE A 5 -18.74 -8.66 -15.88
CA PHE A 5 -17.51 -7.99 -16.24
C PHE A 5 -16.35 -8.94 -16.56
N LEU A 6 -16.42 -10.21 -16.12
CA LEU A 6 -15.35 -11.16 -16.30
C LEU A 6 -15.72 -12.22 -17.33
N ASP A 7 -14.99 -12.25 -18.43
CA ASP A 7 -15.06 -13.35 -19.40
C ASP A 7 -14.23 -14.55 -18.93
N THR A 8 -14.38 -15.68 -19.59
CA THR A 8 -13.62 -16.91 -19.30
C THR A 8 -12.10 -16.67 -19.30
N LEU A 9 -11.61 -15.79 -20.19
CA LEU A 9 -10.20 -15.40 -20.25
C LEU A 9 -9.75 -14.65 -19.00
N ASP A 10 -10.57 -13.74 -18.47
CA ASP A 10 -10.29 -12.98 -17.25
C ASP A 10 -10.15 -13.91 -16.05
N TRP A 11 -11.05 -14.89 -15.93
CA TRP A 11 -10.97 -15.93 -14.90
C TRP A 11 -9.71 -16.78 -15.01
N GLY A 12 -9.32 -17.17 -16.24
CA GLY A 12 -8.10 -17.91 -16.50
C GLY A 12 -6.85 -17.15 -16.05
N ILE A 13 -6.77 -15.85 -16.37
CA ILE A 13 -5.66 -14.97 -15.98
C ILE A 13 -5.63 -14.76 -14.46
N LEU A 14 -6.79 -14.53 -13.84
CA LEU A 14 -6.91 -14.37 -12.40
C LEU A 14 -6.41 -15.62 -11.65
N ILE A 15 -6.84 -16.80 -12.06
CA ILE A 15 -6.41 -18.07 -11.46
C ILE A 15 -4.90 -18.28 -11.67
N ALA A 16 -4.40 -18.08 -12.89
CA ALA A 16 -2.97 -18.21 -13.21
C ALA A 16 -2.12 -17.26 -12.35
N TYR A 17 -2.56 -16.02 -12.19
CA TYR A 17 -1.89 -15.03 -11.35
C TYR A 17 -1.79 -15.48 -9.89
N PHE A 18 -2.90 -15.96 -9.29
CA PHE A 18 -2.89 -16.44 -7.90
C PHE A 18 -2.03 -17.71 -7.74
N LEU A 19 -2.01 -18.60 -8.72
CA LEU A 19 -1.12 -19.78 -8.69
C LEU A 19 0.36 -19.37 -8.68
N ILE A 20 0.74 -18.37 -9.50
CA ILE A 20 2.10 -17.81 -9.51
C ILE A 20 2.42 -17.18 -8.16
N LEU A 21 1.50 -16.40 -7.59
CA LEU A 21 1.67 -15.76 -6.29
C LEU A 21 1.91 -16.80 -5.17
N ILE A 22 1.08 -17.84 -5.13
CA ILE A 22 1.21 -18.93 -4.17
C ILE A 22 2.55 -19.65 -4.36
N ALA A 23 2.96 -19.92 -5.60
CA ALA A 23 4.25 -20.55 -5.90
C ALA A 23 5.43 -19.70 -5.40
N ILE A 24 5.40 -18.37 -5.61
CA ILE A 24 6.42 -17.47 -5.09
C ILE A 24 6.43 -17.49 -3.54
N GLY A 25 5.26 -17.46 -2.91
CA GLY A 25 5.13 -17.51 -1.45
C GLY A 25 5.70 -18.82 -0.86
N ILE A 26 5.35 -19.95 -1.44
CA ILE A 26 5.88 -21.28 -1.03
C ILE A 26 7.39 -21.34 -1.24
N TRP A 27 7.89 -20.89 -2.39
CA TRP A 27 9.32 -20.86 -2.68
C TRP A 27 10.09 -19.97 -1.71
N ALA A 28 9.58 -18.78 -1.40
CA ALA A 28 10.19 -17.89 -0.43
C ALA A 28 10.19 -18.51 0.98
N SER A 29 9.10 -19.19 1.35
CA SER A 29 8.96 -19.89 2.62
C SER A 29 9.88 -21.11 2.74
N SER A 30 10.05 -21.91 1.67
CA SER A 30 10.91 -23.09 1.65
C SER A 30 12.39 -22.78 1.89
N LYS A 31 12.82 -21.56 1.56
CA LYS A 31 14.19 -21.07 1.80
C LYS A 31 14.43 -20.59 3.23
N ARG A 32 13.45 -20.71 4.12
CA ARG A 32 13.57 -20.30 5.52
C ARG A 32 14.35 -21.32 6.31
N LYS A 33 15.24 -20.87 7.19
CA LYS A 33 15.96 -21.72 8.14
C LYS A 33 15.02 -22.17 9.27
N LYS A 34 15.13 -23.44 9.71
CA LYS A 34 14.39 -23.91 10.90
C LYS A 34 14.77 -23.09 12.12
N GLY A 35 13.76 -22.61 12.87
CA GLY A 35 13.97 -21.80 14.07
C GLY A 35 14.19 -20.31 13.82
N SER A 36 14.13 -19.85 12.58
CA SER A 36 14.31 -18.43 12.26
C SER A 36 13.05 -17.60 12.50
N SER A 37 13.23 -16.31 12.82
CA SER A 37 12.13 -15.39 13.08
C SER A 37 11.26 -15.17 11.83
N LEU A 38 9.96 -15.45 11.97
CA LEU A 38 8.94 -15.13 10.96
C LEU A 38 8.76 -13.62 10.77
N PHE A 39 9.02 -12.85 11.82
CA PHE A 39 8.64 -11.45 11.93
C PHE A 39 9.59 -10.50 11.20
N LEU A 40 10.89 -10.82 11.14
CA LEU A 40 11.92 -9.96 10.57
C LEU A 40 12.65 -10.60 9.37
N ALA A 41 12.03 -11.57 8.71
CA ALA A 41 12.59 -12.21 7.50
C ALA A 41 14.09 -12.60 7.64
N GLU A 42 14.52 -13.00 8.84
CA GLU A 42 15.92 -13.37 9.16
C GLU A 42 16.94 -12.24 8.90
N HIS A 43 16.53 -10.98 8.92
CA HIS A 43 17.35 -9.84 8.50
C HIS A 43 18.01 -10.08 7.13
N SER A 44 17.24 -10.56 6.15
CA SER A 44 17.74 -10.96 4.84
C SER A 44 17.24 -10.08 3.70
N LEU A 45 16.39 -9.09 3.97
CA LEU A 45 15.79 -8.26 2.94
C LEU A 45 16.84 -7.34 2.30
N ARG A 46 16.82 -7.30 0.97
CA ARG A 46 17.60 -6.37 0.16
C ARG A 46 16.78 -5.15 -0.20
N TRP A 47 17.41 -4.10 -0.68
CA TRP A 47 16.83 -2.81 -0.98
C TRP A 47 15.54 -2.88 -1.81
N HIS A 48 15.50 -3.67 -2.87
CA HIS A 48 14.31 -3.79 -3.73
C HIS A 48 13.13 -4.48 -3.02
N HIS A 49 13.37 -5.48 -2.17
CA HIS A 49 12.32 -6.09 -1.36
C HIS A 49 11.76 -5.09 -0.35
N ILE A 50 12.64 -4.31 0.29
CA ILE A 50 12.25 -3.27 1.26
C ILE A 50 11.42 -2.21 0.56
N GLY A 51 11.93 -1.68 -0.56
CA GLY A 51 11.26 -0.60 -1.29
C GLY A 51 9.90 -0.99 -1.82
N PHE A 52 9.79 -2.10 -2.52
CA PHE A 52 8.50 -2.59 -3.00
C PHE A 52 7.56 -3.03 -1.86
N SER A 53 8.08 -3.56 -0.76
CA SER A 53 7.26 -3.93 0.39
C SER A 53 6.66 -2.71 1.08
N MET A 54 7.46 -1.67 1.36
CA MET A 54 6.98 -0.43 1.95
C MET A 54 5.96 0.27 1.04
N TRP A 55 6.30 0.42 -0.25
CA TRP A 55 5.39 1.04 -1.20
C TRP A 55 4.12 0.24 -1.39
N GLY A 56 4.21 -1.09 -1.52
CA GLY A 56 3.05 -1.98 -1.67
C GLY A 56 2.17 -2.08 -0.42
N THR A 57 2.74 -1.89 0.78
CA THR A 57 1.94 -1.78 2.00
C THR A 57 1.11 -0.49 2.01
N ASN A 58 1.64 0.61 1.47
CA ASN A 58 0.92 1.88 1.36
C ASN A 58 -0.06 1.91 0.18
N VAL A 59 0.34 1.36 -0.99
CA VAL A 59 -0.46 1.38 -2.21
C VAL A 59 -1.37 0.15 -2.26
N GLY A 60 -2.44 0.18 -1.47
CA GLY A 60 -3.53 -0.78 -1.57
C GLY A 60 -4.63 -0.29 -2.52
N PRO A 61 -5.59 -1.14 -2.90
CA PRO A 61 -6.71 -0.78 -3.75
C PRO A 61 -7.55 0.38 -3.21
N SER A 62 -7.67 0.51 -1.89
CA SER A 62 -8.34 1.65 -1.25
C SER A 62 -7.66 2.97 -1.58
N MET A 63 -6.33 3.02 -1.52
CA MET A 63 -5.56 4.21 -1.87
C MET A 63 -5.66 4.51 -3.38
N LEU A 64 -5.62 3.48 -4.21
CA LEU A 64 -5.72 3.62 -5.66
C LEU A 64 -7.08 4.19 -6.07
N ILE A 65 -8.18 3.65 -5.51
CA ILE A 65 -9.54 4.15 -5.74
C ILE A 65 -9.65 5.60 -5.24
N ALA A 66 -9.22 5.87 -4.01
CA ALA A 66 -9.28 7.22 -3.43
C ALA A 66 -8.43 8.23 -4.22
N SER A 67 -7.26 7.83 -4.73
CA SER A 67 -6.40 8.69 -5.55
C SER A 67 -7.02 9.01 -6.91
N ALA A 68 -7.64 8.03 -7.56
CA ALA A 68 -8.36 8.25 -8.81
C ALA A 68 -9.62 9.11 -8.60
N SER A 69 -10.37 8.86 -7.51
CA SER A 69 -11.52 9.68 -7.10
C SER A 69 -11.10 11.14 -6.86
N ALA A 70 -10.00 11.36 -6.15
CA ALA A 70 -9.43 12.69 -5.93
C ALA A 70 -8.96 13.34 -7.24
N GLY A 71 -8.31 12.58 -8.13
CA GLY A 71 -7.94 13.06 -9.47
C GLY A 71 -9.15 13.51 -10.28
N PHE A 72 -10.24 12.74 -10.24
CA PHE A 72 -11.49 13.05 -10.91
C PHE A 72 -12.17 14.33 -10.35
N THR A 73 -12.12 14.54 -9.03
CA THR A 73 -12.86 15.63 -8.38
C THR A 73 -12.04 16.90 -8.21
N THR A 74 -10.74 16.80 -7.98
CA THR A 74 -9.89 17.93 -7.56
C THR A 74 -8.61 18.11 -8.36
N GLY A 75 -8.32 17.19 -9.28
CA GLY A 75 -7.11 17.23 -10.10
C GLY A 75 -5.86 16.78 -9.36
N ILE A 76 -4.67 17.31 -9.73
CA ILE A 76 -3.39 16.84 -9.20
C ILE A 76 -3.06 17.33 -7.80
N VAL A 77 -3.85 18.23 -7.22
CA VAL A 77 -3.56 18.83 -5.91
C VAL A 77 -3.42 17.78 -4.79
N SER A 78 -4.18 16.69 -4.84
CA SER A 78 -4.05 15.54 -3.93
C SER A 78 -2.69 14.84 -4.01
N GLY A 79 -1.95 15.02 -5.10
CA GLY A 79 -0.58 14.55 -5.31
C GLY A 79 0.44 15.13 -4.33
N ASN A 80 0.11 16.26 -3.69
CA ASN A 80 0.93 16.82 -2.63
C ASN A 80 1.26 15.80 -1.54
N TYR A 81 0.28 15.01 -1.10
CA TYR A 81 0.48 14.00 -0.05
C TYR A 81 1.44 12.90 -0.50
N ALA A 82 1.36 12.46 -1.77
CA ALA A 82 2.25 11.45 -2.32
C ALA A 82 3.68 11.97 -2.48
N TRP A 83 3.85 13.16 -3.03
CA TRP A 83 5.17 13.74 -3.28
C TRP A 83 5.84 14.27 -2.02
N TYR A 84 5.08 14.87 -1.11
CA TYR A 84 5.63 15.32 0.16
C TYR A 84 6.06 14.15 1.07
N ALA A 85 5.46 12.98 0.92
CA ALA A 85 5.90 11.74 1.58
C ALA A 85 7.37 11.44 1.32
N PHE A 86 7.92 11.80 0.14
CA PHE A 86 9.33 11.62 -0.20
C PHE A 86 10.27 12.21 0.86
N VAL A 87 9.95 13.38 1.41
CA VAL A 87 10.74 14.05 2.45
C VAL A 87 10.83 13.19 3.71
N PHE A 88 9.70 12.61 4.15
CA PHE A 88 9.66 11.79 5.38
C PHE A 88 10.27 10.42 5.16
N ILE A 89 10.17 9.88 3.95
CA ILE A 89 10.86 8.64 3.57
C ILE A 89 12.37 8.85 3.56
N CYS A 90 12.87 9.99 3.08
CA CYS A 90 14.28 10.36 3.21
C CYS A 90 14.67 10.55 4.68
N LEU A 91 13.82 11.16 5.49
CA LEU A 91 14.02 11.28 6.94
C LEU A 91 14.13 9.89 7.60
N LEU A 92 13.26 8.95 7.22
CA LEU A 92 13.39 7.56 7.66
C LEU A 92 14.74 6.97 7.25
N ALA A 93 15.13 7.11 5.98
CA ALA A 93 16.36 6.51 5.45
C ALA A 93 17.63 7.00 6.15
N PHE A 94 17.74 8.32 6.37
CA PHE A 94 18.99 8.94 6.82
C PHE A 94 19.04 9.22 8.32
N VAL A 95 17.89 9.37 8.98
CA VAL A 95 17.84 9.73 10.39
C VAL A 95 17.36 8.57 11.26
N PHE A 96 16.25 7.93 10.92
CA PHE A 96 15.63 6.91 11.77
C PHE A 96 16.21 5.51 11.54
N ALA A 97 16.39 5.07 10.29
CA ALA A 97 16.87 3.72 9.99
C ALA A 97 18.27 3.43 10.61
N PRO A 98 19.26 4.36 10.61
CA PRO A 98 20.52 4.12 11.31
C PRO A 98 20.33 3.86 12.81
N ARG A 99 19.40 4.58 13.44
CA ARG A 99 19.11 4.43 14.88
C ARG A 99 18.39 3.13 15.18
N TYR A 100 17.40 2.77 14.37
CA TYR A 100 16.63 1.54 14.53
C TYR A 100 17.50 0.30 14.35
N LEU A 101 18.21 0.21 13.23
CA LEU A 101 19.11 -0.91 12.93
C LEU A 101 20.29 -0.99 13.91
N GLY A 102 20.85 0.17 14.30
CA GLY A 102 21.93 0.24 15.30
C GLY A 102 21.48 -0.25 16.69
N SER A 103 20.22 -0.04 17.04
CA SER A 103 19.66 -0.46 18.33
C SER A 103 19.27 -1.95 18.36
N ARG A 104 19.31 -2.65 17.21
CA ARG A 104 18.96 -4.07 17.07
C ARG A 104 17.61 -4.43 17.71
N VAL A 105 16.60 -3.62 17.45
CA VAL A 105 15.23 -3.80 17.95
C VAL A 105 14.38 -4.54 16.93
N SER A 106 13.40 -5.27 17.43
CA SER A 106 12.41 -5.96 16.60
C SER A 106 11.17 -5.12 16.35
N THR A 107 10.90 -4.17 17.24
CA THR A 107 9.69 -3.33 17.19
C THR A 107 10.01 -1.90 17.60
N LEU A 108 9.15 -0.97 17.17
CA LEU A 108 9.26 0.44 17.59
C LEU A 108 8.89 0.64 19.07
N PRO A 109 7.89 -0.03 19.64
CA PRO A 109 7.69 -0.03 21.09
C PRO A 109 8.94 -0.47 21.87
N GLU A 110 9.67 -1.51 21.41
CA GLU A 110 10.94 -1.93 22.03
C GLU A 110 12.00 -0.81 21.95
N PHE A 111 12.12 -0.13 20.79
CA PHE A 111 13.05 0.99 20.63
C PHE A 111 12.79 2.11 21.66
N MET A 112 11.53 2.49 21.80
CA MET A 112 11.12 3.53 22.76
C MET A 112 11.28 3.05 24.20
N GLY A 113 11.03 1.76 24.45
CA GLY A 113 11.22 1.14 25.77
C GLY A 113 12.68 1.19 26.24
N LYS A 114 13.64 0.96 25.34
CA LYS A 114 15.08 1.08 25.67
C LYS A 114 15.48 2.49 26.08
N ARG A 115 14.76 3.52 25.63
CA ARG A 115 15.07 4.91 25.95
C ARG A 115 14.27 5.46 27.14
N PHE A 116 12.99 5.12 27.24
CA PHE A 116 12.04 5.75 28.18
C PHE A 116 11.46 4.77 29.21
N GLY A 117 11.90 3.51 29.19
CA GLY A 117 11.49 2.50 30.16
C GLY A 117 10.31 1.63 29.72
N GLN A 118 10.06 0.58 30.52
CA GLN A 118 9.12 -0.49 30.19
C GLN A 118 7.66 -0.02 30.08
N SER A 119 7.25 0.94 30.91
CA SER A 119 5.89 1.50 30.85
C SER A 119 5.59 2.13 29.49
N THR A 120 6.56 2.87 28.93
CA THR A 120 6.43 3.46 27.58
C THR A 120 6.32 2.38 26.52
N ARG A 121 7.11 1.30 26.62
CA ARG A 121 7.03 0.15 25.72
C ARG A 121 5.63 -0.46 25.73
N ASN A 122 5.06 -0.72 26.90
CA ASN A 122 3.75 -1.33 27.07
C ASN A 122 2.62 -0.44 26.49
N ILE A 123 2.65 0.86 26.80
CA ILE A 123 1.66 1.81 26.28
C ILE A 123 1.72 1.86 24.76
N LEU A 124 2.90 2.00 24.18
CA LEU A 124 3.08 2.06 22.74
C LEU A 124 2.74 0.74 22.04
N ALA A 125 3.02 -0.41 22.67
CA ALA A 125 2.62 -1.70 22.12
C ALA A 125 1.09 -1.81 21.99
N TRP A 126 0.35 -1.49 23.05
CA TRP A 126 -1.11 -1.48 23.01
C TRP A 126 -1.66 -0.45 22.05
N TYR A 127 -1.10 0.76 22.03
CA TYR A 127 -1.47 1.80 21.06
C TYR A 127 -1.29 1.30 19.63
N THR A 128 -0.15 0.70 19.30
CA THR A 128 0.16 0.19 17.95
C THR A 128 -0.81 -0.93 17.56
N ILE A 129 -1.12 -1.87 18.46
CA ILE A 129 -2.08 -2.95 18.22
C ILE A 129 -3.46 -2.39 17.91
N VAL A 130 -3.97 -1.47 18.74
CA VAL A 130 -5.28 -0.85 18.56
C VAL A 130 -5.33 -0.06 17.25
N THR A 131 -4.29 0.71 16.95
CA THR A 131 -4.21 1.51 15.72
C THR A 131 -4.20 0.61 14.47
N ILE A 132 -3.41 -0.46 14.47
CA ILE A 132 -3.38 -1.41 13.33
C ILE A 132 -4.76 -2.06 13.14
N LEU A 133 -5.43 -2.49 14.20
CA LEU A 133 -6.73 -3.14 14.12
C LEU A 133 -7.82 -2.20 13.61
N ILE A 134 -7.92 -1.00 14.18
CA ILE A 134 -9.02 -0.08 13.90
C ILE A 134 -8.79 0.71 12.61
N SER A 135 -7.56 1.17 12.35
CA SER A 135 -7.27 2.00 11.19
C SER A 135 -6.90 1.16 9.97
N TRP A 136 -5.78 0.43 10.04
CA TRP A 136 -5.24 -0.27 8.88
C TRP A 136 -6.08 -1.46 8.44
N LEU A 137 -6.29 -2.40 9.37
CA LEU A 137 -6.93 -3.66 9.06
C LEU A 137 -8.40 -3.45 8.73
N ALA A 138 -9.11 -2.68 9.54
CA ALA A 138 -10.52 -2.41 9.34
C ALA A 138 -10.77 -1.67 8.01
N LEU A 139 -10.00 -0.60 7.72
CA LEU A 139 -10.13 0.16 6.47
C LEU A 139 -9.81 -0.71 5.25
N THR A 140 -8.74 -1.51 5.31
CA THR A 140 -8.35 -2.39 4.19
C THR A 140 -9.36 -3.50 3.95
N LEU A 141 -9.91 -4.10 5.02
CA LEU A 141 -10.97 -5.11 4.92
C LEU A 141 -12.26 -4.51 4.38
N PHE A 142 -12.60 -3.29 4.80
CA PHE A 142 -13.77 -2.57 4.27
C PHE A 142 -13.62 -2.32 2.77
N ALA A 143 -12.52 -1.69 2.34
CA ALA A 143 -12.28 -1.38 0.93
C ALA A 143 -12.18 -2.65 0.07
N GLY A 144 -11.50 -3.68 0.59
CA GLY A 144 -11.43 -4.99 -0.08
C GLY A 144 -12.77 -5.70 -0.15
N GLY A 145 -13.56 -5.59 0.90
CA GLY A 145 -14.93 -6.11 0.95
C GLY A 145 -15.82 -5.47 -0.10
N VAL A 146 -15.72 -4.15 -0.27
CA VAL A 146 -16.44 -3.41 -1.33
C VAL A 146 -16.01 -3.89 -2.71
N LEU A 147 -14.70 -3.97 -2.98
CA LEU A 147 -14.17 -4.41 -4.27
C LEU A 147 -14.64 -5.83 -4.64
N ILE A 148 -14.51 -6.78 -3.70
CA ILE A 148 -14.91 -8.18 -3.94
C ILE A 148 -16.43 -8.30 -4.11
N ARG A 149 -17.21 -7.55 -3.33
CA ARG A 149 -18.66 -7.49 -3.50
C ARG A 149 -19.06 -7.03 -4.89
N GLN A 150 -18.40 -5.98 -5.42
CA GLN A 150 -18.68 -5.46 -6.76
C GLN A 150 -18.39 -6.49 -7.85
N VAL A 151 -17.36 -7.31 -7.67
CA VAL A 151 -16.93 -8.31 -8.68
C VAL A 151 -17.71 -9.61 -8.58
N PHE A 152 -17.95 -10.12 -7.36
CA PHE A 152 -18.48 -11.47 -7.11
C PHE A 152 -19.93 -11.49 -6.59
N ASP A 153 -20.51 -10.31 -6.35
CA ASP A 153 -21.90 -10.15 -5.83
C ASP A 153 -22.15 -10.94 -4.53
N ILE A 154 -21.16 -11.00 -3.65
CA ILE A 154 -21.26 -11.63 -2.33
C ILE A 154 -21.36 -10.57 -1.22
N PRO A 155 -22.02 -10.86 -0.08
CA PRO A 155 -22.13 -9.91 1.01
C PRO A 155 -20.78 -9.39 1.49
N MET A 156 -20.67 -8.10 1.79
CA MET A 156 -19.45 -7.42 2.17
C MET A 156 -18.71 -8.08 3.34
N TRP A 157 -19.44 -8.54 4.37
CA TRP A 157 -18.84 -9.20 5.53
C TRP A 157 -18.21 -10.55 5.18
N GLN A 158 -18.79 -11.31 4.23
CA GLN A 158 -18.19 -12.56 3.72
C GLN A 158 -16.93 -12.26 2.92
N SER A 159 -16.96 -11.23 2.08
CA SER A 159 -15.80 -10.76 1.32
C SER A 159 -14.64 -10.40 2.24
N ALA A 160 -14.90 -9.61 3.28
CA ALA A 160 -13.90 -9.23 4.28
C ALA A 160 -13.35 -10.45 5.04
N LEU A 161 -14.21 -11.39 5.41
CA LEU A 161 -13.80 -12.63 6.10
C LEU A 161 -12.92 -13.52 5.21
N ILE A 162 -13.28 -13.70 3.95
CA ILE A 162 -12.49 -14.45 2.97
C ILE A 162 -11.10 -13.82 2.81
N LEU A 163 -11.03 -12.50 2.63
CA LEU A 163 -9.77 -11.77 2.52
C LEU A 163 -8.91 -11.94 3.78
N LEU A 164 -9.51 -11.83 4.96
CA LEU A 164 -8.81 -11.99 6.22
C LEU A 164 -8.23 -13.40 6.37
N ILE A 165 -9.03 -14.44 6.08
CA ILE A 165 -8.60 -15.84 6.19
C ILE A 165 -7.46 -16.13 5.20
N ILE A 166 -7.60 -15.73 3.94
CA ILE A 166 -6.56 -15.95 2.91
C ILE A 166 -5.27 -15.22 3.31
N SER A 167 -5.37 -13.96 3.74
CA SER A 167 -4.22 -13.15 4.12
C SER A 167 -3.53 -13.71 5.38
N ALA A 168 -4.30 -14.14 6.38
CA ALA A 168 -3.77 -14.75 7.59
C ALA A 168 -3.05 -16.07 7.26
N PHE A 169 -3.67 -16.95 6.48
CA PHE A 169 -3.07 -18.21 6.05
C PHE A 169 -1.75 -17.98 5.29
N PHE A 170 -1.75 -17.05 4.33
CA PHE A 170 -0.56 -16.70 3.56
C PHE A 170 0.57 -16.14 4.43
N THR A 171 0.23 -15.26 5.38
CA THR A 171 1.18 -14.65 6.32
C THR A 171 1.73 -15.67 7.32
N MET A 172 0.90 -16.60 7.81
CA MET A 172 1.33 -17.67 8.73
C MET A 172 2.31 -18.63 8.07
N LEU A 173 2.11 -18.96 6.78
CA LEU A 173 3.01 -19.87 6.06
C LEU A 173 4.36 -19.26 5.75
N GLY A 174 4.38 -18.00 5.33
CA GLY A 174 5.57 -17.36 4.77
C GLY A 174 6.21 -16.26 5.59
N GLY A 175 5.47 -15.66 6.53
CA GLY A 175 5.91 -14.50 7.31
C GLY A 175 6.27 -13.30 6.42
N LEU A 176 7.03 -12.36 6.99
CA LEU A 176 7.46 -11.14 6.29
C LEU A 176 8.25 -11.42 5.00
N LYS A 177 9.00 -12.52 4.95
CA LYS A 177 9.83 -12.87 3.78
C LYS A 177 8.96 -13.16 2.56
N ALA A 178 7.92 -13.99 2.71
CA ALA A 178 7.00 -14.29 1.62
C ALA A 178 6.26 -13.03 1.17
N VAL A 179 5.74 -12.23 2.10
CA VAL A 179 5.07 -10.96 1.80
C VAL A 179 5.99 -10.02 1.02
N ALA A 180 7.25 -9.86 1.42
CA ALA A 180 8.20 -8.98 0.73
C ALA A 180 8.53 -9.45 -0.70
N TYR A 181 8.66 -10.76 -0.92
CA TYR A 181 8.93 -11.32 -2.25
C TYR A 181 7.73 -11.23 -3.19
N THR A 182 6.53 -11.51 -2.67
CA THR A 182 5.30 -11.37 -3.48
C THR A 182 5.00 -9.92 -3.79
N ASN A 183 5.32 -8.98 -2.89
CA ASN A 183 5.18 -7.55 -3.14
C ASN A 183 6.01 -7.08 -4.34
N VAL A 184 7.23 -7.59 -4.53
CA VAL A 184 8.04 -7.24 -5.72
C VAL A 184 7.28 -7.57 -7.01
N TYR A 185 6.76 -8.80 -7.10
CA TYR A 185 6.00 -9.25 -8.27
C TYR A 185 4.72 -8.43 -8.48
N GLN A 186 3.94 -8.23 -7.42
CA GLN A 186 2.68 -7.50 -7.45
C GLN A 186 2.88 -6.04 -7.85
N MET A 187 3.86 -5.37 -7.26
CA MET A 187 4.09 -3.94 -7.50
C MET A 187 4.63 -3.67 -8.90
N ILE A 188 5.46 -4.55 -9.46
CA ILE A 188 5.89 -4.43 -10.85
C ILE A 188 4.68 -4.53 -11.78
N LEU A 189 3.80 -5.50 -11.59
CA LEU A 189 2.59 -5.63 -12.40
C LEU A 189 1.63 -4.46 -12.22
N LEU A 190 1.48 -3.96 -10.99
CA LEU A 190 0.65 -2.79 -10.72
C LEU A 190 1.16 -1.54 -11.46
N ILE A 191 2.48 -1.32 -11.47
CA ILE A 191 3.10 -0.23 -12.24
C ILE A 191 2.79 -0.40 -13.73
N LEU A 192 3.01 -1.59 -14.28
CA LEU A 192 2.82 -1.85 -15.71
C LEU A 192 1.35 -1.64 -16.14
N VAL A 193 0.42 -2.17 -15.37
CA VAL A 193 -1.01 -2.06 -15.64
C VAL A 193 -1.50 -0.62 -15.52
N SER A 194 -1.12 0.08 -14.45
CA SER A 194 -1.53 1.48 -14.23
C SER A 194 -0.88 2.42 -15.25
N ALA A 195 0.36 2.18 -15.64
CA ALA A 195 1.02 2.94 -16.71
C ALA A 195 0.32 2.70 -18.07
N ALA A 196 -0.02 1.45 -18.38
CA ALA A 196 -0.78 1.12 -19.57
C ALA A 196 -2.14 1.83 -19.59
N LEU A 197 -2.85 1.86 -18.46
CA LEU A 197 -4.13 2.55 -18.32
C LEU A 197 -4.00 4.06 -18.59
N ALA A 198 -3.00 4.70 -17.99
CA ALA A 198 -2.74 6.12 -18.19
C ALA A 198 -2.38 6.43 -19.66
N ILE A 199 -1.49 5.62 -20.27
CA ILE A 199 -1.07 5.81 -21.67
C ILE A 199 -2.26 5.63 -22.63
N VAL A 200 -3.03 4.56 -22.48
CA VAL A 200 -4.21 4.31 -23.31
C VAL A 200 -5.25 5.40 -23.11
N GLY A 201 -5.44 5.85 -21.86
CA GLY A 201 -6.37 6.93 -21.55
C GLY A 201 -5.96 8.26 -22.23
N ILE A 202 -4.70 8.67 -22.13
CA ILE A 202 -4.18 9.87 -22.79
C ILE A 202 -4.37 9.77 -24.31
N TYR A 203 -4.07 8.61 -24.89
CA TYR A 203 -4.28 8.38 -26.34
C TYR A 203 -5.75 8.53 -26.75
N LYS A 204 -6.67 8.00 -25.93
CA LYS A 204 -8.12 8.07 -26.19
C LYS A 204 -8.69 9.48 -26.08
N VAL A 205 -8.16 10.31 -25.19
CA VAL A 205 -8.52 11.74 -25.09
C VAL A 205 -8.03 12.55 -26.30
N GLY A 206 -7.00 12.08 -27.00
CA GLY A 206 -6.38 12.79 -28.11
C GLY A 206 -5.04 13.44 -27.80
N GLY A 207 -4.39 13.00 -26.70
CA GLY A 207 -3.07 13.48 -26.29
C GLY A 207 -3.12 14.42 -25.07
N ILE A 208 -1.95 14.86 -24.62
CA ILE A 208 -1.80 15.69 -23.42
C ILE A 208 -2.47 17.06 -23.59
N SER A 209 -2.33 17.69 -24.75
CA SER A 209 -2.97 18.99 -25.03
C SER A 209 -4.49 18.89 -24.93
N ALA A 210 -5.09 17.88 -25.59
CA ALA A 210 -6.53 17.65 -25.52
C ALA A 210 -6.99 17.37 -24.08
N LEU A 211 -6.19 16.64 -23.29
CA LEU A 211 -6.49 16.39 -21.89
C LEU A 211 -6.47 17.69 -21.06
N THR A 212 -5.48 18.57 -21.29
CA THR A 212 -5.43 19.85 -20.57
C THR A 212 -6.59 20.77 -20.89
N ASP A 213 -7.07 20.72 -22.13
CA ASP A 213 -8.20 21.54 -22.60
C ASP A 213 -9.56 20.97 -22.15
N ALA A 214 -9.64 19.66 -21.88
CA ALA A 214 -10.86 18.96 -21.52
C ALA A 214 -11.25 19.08 -20.03
N VAL A 215 -10.32 19.53 -19.17
CA VAL A 215 -10.55 19.62 -17.72
C VAL A 215 -10.32 21.07 -17.22
N PRO A 216 -10.86 21.47 -16.06
CA PRO A 216 -10.64 22.80 -15.53
C PRO A 216 -9.14 23.12 -15.34
N ALA A 217 -8.72 24.33 -15.67
CA ALA A 217 -7.30 24.74 -15.62
C ALA A 217 -6.67 24.60 -14.22
N ASP A 218 -7.46 24.79 -13.16
CA ASP A 218 -7.02 24.64 -11.78
C ASP A 218 -6.73 23.18 -11.36
N PHE A 219 -7.18 22.19 -12.16
CA PHE A 219 -6.85 20.77 -11.96
C PHE A 219 -5.35 20.47 -12.11
N TRP A 220 -4.61 21.33 -12.78
CA TRP A 220 -3.16 21.21 -12.94
C TRP A 220 -2.36 21.97 -11.88
N ASN A 221 -3.04 22.68 -10.96
CA ASN A 221 -2.40 23.41 -9.88
C ASN A 221 -2.08 22.47 -8.71
N LEU A 222 -0.80 22.23 -8.47
CA LEU A 222 -0.35 21.45 -7.33
C LEU A 222 -0.54 22.21 -6.00
N PHE A 223 -0.37 23.53 -6.03
CA PHE A 223 -0.57 24.42 -4.87
C PHE A 223 -1.79 25.29 -5.10
N ARG A 224 -2.75 25.20 -4.20
CA ARG A 224 -3.95 26.04 -4.22
C ARG A 224 -3.83 27.16 -3.20
N PRO A 225 -4.49 28.31 -3.40
CA PRO A 225 -4.48 29.44 -2.47
C PRO A 225 -4.88 29.03 -1.03
N ASN A 226 -4.55 29.87 -0.05
CA ASN A 226 -4.86 29.56 1.36
C ASN A 226 -6.35 29.69 1.71
N ASP A 227 -7.14 30.31 0.88
CA ASP A 227 -8.60 30.41 0.97
C ASP A 227 -9.33 29.22 0.31
N ASP A 228 -8.61 28.30 -0.34
CA ASP A 228 -9.17 27.02 -0.79
C ASP A 228 -9.65 26.20 0.41
N THR A 229 -10.93 25.78 0.35
CA THR A 229 -11.57 25.09 1.48
C THR A 229 -11.10 23.64 1.68
N ALA A 230 -10.57 23.00 0.62
CA ALA A 230 -10.20 21.59 0.65
C ALA A 230 -8.67 21.38 0.73
N PHE A 231 -7.89 22.19 0.00
CA PHE A 231 -6.45 21.99 -0.16
C PHE A 231 -5.64 23.29 0.00
N PRO A 232 -5.81 24.05 1.09
CA PRO A 232 -4.99 25.24 1.33
C PRO A 232 -3.51 24.87 1.49
N TRP A 233 -2.61 25.51 0.74
CA TRP A 233 -1.20 25.08 0.66
C TRP A 233 -0.45 25.16 2.00
N LEU A 234 -0.72 26.20 2.81
CA LEU A 234 0.00 26.42 4.06
C LEU A 234 -0.31 25.36 5.13
N PRO A 235 -1.58 24.99 5.40
CA PRO A 235 -1.93 23.86 6.24
C PRO A 235 -1.35 22.52 5.76
N ILE A 236 -1.24 22.29 4.45
CA ILE A 236 -0.62 21.10 3.92
C ILE A 236 0.87 21.06 4.29
N ILE A 237 1.60 22.14 4.04
CA ILE A 237 3.05 22.18 4.32
C ILE A 237 3.35 22.11 5.82
N LEU A 238 2.57 22.75 6.66
CA LEU A 238 2.82 22.82 8.10
C LEU A 238 2.19 21.66 8.89
N GLY A 239 1.04 21.16 8.44
CA GLY A 239 0.29 20.10 9.13
C GLY A 239 0.74 18.69 8.74
N TYR A 240 0.98 18.44 7.46
CA TYR A 240 1.36 17.12 6.98
C TYR A 240 2.65 16.56 7.62
N PRO A 241 3.67 17.35 8.01
CA PRO A 241 4.85 16.82 8.71
C PRO A 241 4.53 16.00 9.95
N VAL A 242 3.53 16.35 10.72
CA VAL A 242 3.12 15.57 11.91
C VAL A 242 2.67 14.18 11.51
N MET A 243 1.77 14.10 10.53
CA MET A 243 1.27 12.84 9.99
C MET A 243 2.35 12.09 9.21
N GLY A 244 3.17 12.79 8.44
CA GLY A 244 4.24 12.21 7.64
C GLY A 244 5.32 11.54 8.48
N VAL A 245 5.76 12.16 9.57
CA VAL A 245 6.70 11.55 10.52
C VAL A 245 6.06 10.34 11.20
N TRP A 246 4.83 10.49 11.70
CA TRP A 246 4.11 9.37 12.32
C TRP A 246 4.02 8.18 11.38
N PHE A 247 3.50 8.38 10.19
CA PHE A 247 3.22 7.31 9.24
C PHE A 247 4.48 6.67 8.66
N TRP A 248 5.40 7.47 8.13
CA TRP A 248 6.56 6.94 7.42
C TRP A 248 7.70 6.54 8.34
N CYS A 249 7.86 7.22 9.49
CA CYS A 249 9.02 7.01 10.35
C CYS A 249 8.71 6.20 11.60
N THR A 250 7.45 6.12 12.07
CA THR A 250 7.11 5.53 13.35
C THR A 250 5.96 4.51 13.30
N ASP A 251 5.32 4.29 12.16
CA ASP A 251 4.36 3.19 12.02
C ASP A 251 5.08 1.85 11.86
N GLN A 252 4.71 0.85 12.67
CA GLN A 252 5.35 -0.46 12.67
C GLN A 252 5.24 -1.15 11.30
N SER A 253 4.10 -1.05 10.62
CA SER A 253 3.88 -1.72 9.34
C SER A 253 4.78 -1.15 8.24
N MET A 254 5.06 0.17 8.29
CA MET A 254 5.96 0.85 7.36
C MET A 254 7.43 0.59 7.66
N VAL A 255 7.82 0.59 8.94
CA VAL A 255 9.22 0.45 9.35
C VAL A 255 9.68 -1.01 9.40
N GLN A 256 8.78 -1.96 9.55
CA GLN A 256 9.14 -3.38 9.70
C GLN A 256 9.99 -3.96 8.56
N PRO A 257 9.77 -3.68 7.27
CA PRO A 257 10.68 -4.09 6.20
C PRO A 257 12.10 -3.53 6.35
N VAL A 258 12.24 -2.31 6.89
CA VAL A 258 13.53 -1.69 7.17
C VAL A 258 14.24 -2.40 8.32
N LEU A 259 13.53 -2.73 9.40
CA LEU A 259 14.07 -3.52 10.52
C LEU A 259 14.56 -4.90 10.07
N ALA A 260 13.97 -5.47 9.04
CA ALA A 260 14.33 -6.75 8.45
C ALA A 260 15.48 -6.65 7.41
N ALA A 261 16.08 -5.48 7.22
CA ALA A 261 17.15 -5.26 6.26
C ALA A 261 18.40 -6.10 6.58
N LYS A 262 19.06 -6.57 5.52
CA LYS A 262 20.34 -7.31 5.62
C LYS A 262 21.48 -6.47 6.16
N SER A 263 21.43 -5.18 5.92
CA SER A 263 22.43 -4.20 6.40
C SER A 263 21.82 -2.80 6.41
N LEU A 264 22.49 -1.86 7.09
CA LEU A 264 22.07 -0.46 7.06
C LEU A 264 22.01 0.10 5.63
N LYS A 265 22.98 -0.24 4.80
CA LYS A 265 23.01 0.18 3.38
C LYS A 265 21.77 -0.30 2.62
N GLU A 266 21.40 -1.57 2.79
CA GLU A 266 20.20 -2.14 2.16
C GLU A 266 18.90 -1.48 2.69
N GLY A 267 18.85 -1.20 3.99
CA GLY A 267 17.74 -0.47 4.59
C GLY A 267 17.60 0.95 4.03
N GLN A 268 18.68 1.70 3.99
CA GLN A 268 18.69 3.06 3.45
C GLN A 268 18.36 3.11 1.95
N LEU A 269 18.98 2.24 1.15
CA LEU A 269 18.70 2.16 -0.29
C LEU A 269 17.24 1.77 -0.56
N GLY A 270 16.71 0.80 0.19
CA GLY A 270 15.32 0.36 0.03
C GLY A 270 14.31 1.44 0.40
N THR A 271 14.56 2.12 1.52
CA THR A 271 13.72 3.24 1.93
C THR A 271 13.79 4.39 0.91
N ASN A 272 14.98 4.75 0.44
CA ASN A 272 15.13 5.76 -0.60
C ASN A 272 14.40 5.36 -1.89
N PHE A 273 14.50 4.10 -2.30
CA PHE A 273 13.78 3.57 -3.45
C PHE A 273 12.26 3.67 -3.28
N THR A 274 11.72 3.47 -2.08
CA THR A 274 10.31 3.75 -1.78
C THR A 274 9.93 5.20 -2.08
N GLY A 275 10.81 6.14 -1.72
CA GLY A 275 10.61 7.57 -2.03
C GLY A 275 10.48 7.82 -3.54
N TRP A 276 11.34 7.22 -4.35
CA TRP A 276 11.24 7.31 -5.81
C TRP A 276 9.97 6.67 -6.36
N LEU A 277 9.55 5.53 -5.81
CA LEU A 277 8.28 4.90 -6.19
C LEU A 277 7.08 5.79 -5.86
N LYS A 278 7.13 6.58 -4.78
CA LYS A 278 6.06 7.54 -4.42
C LYS A 278 5.84 8.63 -5.45
N ILE A 279 6.86 8.98 -6.23
CA ILE A 279 6.71 9.95 -7.32
C ILE A 279 5.76 9.41 -8.40
N LEU A 280 5.72 8.09 -8.58
CA LEU A 280 4.85 7.44 -9.55
C LEU A 280 3.38 7.43 -9.16
N ASP A 281 3.02 7.71 -7.90
CA ASP A 281 1.62 7.69 -7.45
C ASP A 281 0.75 8.69 -8.25
N VAL A 282 1.27 9.86 -8.56
CA VAL A 282 0.52 10.88 -9.32
C VAL A 282 0.22 10.41 -10.74
N PRO A 283 1.21 10.03 -11.57
CA PRO A 283 0.92 9.59 -12.94
C PRO A 283 0.21 8.24 -13.01
N LEU A 284 0.35 7.36 -12.02
CA LEU A 284 -0.26 6.03 -12.07
C LEU A 284 -1.65 5.95 -11.43
N TYR A 285 -1.97 6.83 -10.48
CA TYR A 285 -3.21 6.69 -9.70
C TYR A 285 -4.09 7.94 -9.74
N ILE A 286 -3.52 9.14 -9.69
CA ILE A 286 -4.28 10.39 -9.72
C ILE A 286 -4.63 10.77 -11.16
N LEU A 287 -3.66 10.72 -12.06
CA LEU A 287 -3.85 11.05 -13.46
C LEU A 287 -4.95 10.23 -14.16
N PRO A 288 -5.10 8.91 -13.92
CA PRO A 288 -6.26 8.17 -14.44
C PRO A 288 -7.61 8.75 -14.03
N GLY A 289 -7.73 9.32 -12.83
CA GLY A 289 -8.95 10.03 -12.41
C GLY A 289 -9.23 11.28 -13.25
N ILE A 290 -8.20 12.08 -13.51
CA ILE A 290 -8.31 13.27 -14.38
C ILE A 290 -8.69 12.86 -15.80
N ILE A 291 -8.08 11.81 -16.33
CA ILE A 291 -8.40 11.25 -17.65
C ILE A 291 -9.84 10.73 -17.66
N CYS A 292 -10.30 10.10 -16.58
CA CYS A 292 -11.68 9.64 -16.46
C CYS A 292 -12.67 10.80 -16.55
N LEU A 293 -12.39 11.93 -15.91
CA LEU A 293 -13.24 13.13 -16.02
C LEU A 293 -13.33 13.61 -17.48
N ALA A 294 -12.22 13.62 -18.20
CA ALA A 294 -12.20 14.04 -19.62
C ALA A 294 -12.99 13.10 -20.53
N LEU A 295 -12.97 11.78 -20.26
CA LEU A 295 -13.64 10.77 -21.08
C LEU A 295 -15.10 10.51 -20.65
N PHE A 296 -15.38 10.60 -19.35
CA PHE A 296 -16.66 10.24 -18.74
C PHE A 296 -17.15 11.31 -17.75
N PRO A 297 -17.39 12.57 -18.22
CA PRO A 297 -17.76 13.68 -17.33
C PRO A 297 -19.10 13.48 -16.62
N GLN A 298 -19.94 12.55 -17.08
CA GLN A 298 -21.25 12.21 -16.51
C GLN A 298 -21.15 11.14 -15.39
N LEU A 299 -19.97 10.71 -14.98
CA LEU A 299 -19.82 9.72 -13.93
C LEU A 299 -20.29 10.32 -12.59
N GLU A 300 -21.35 9.74 -12.01
CA GLU A 300 -21.95 10.26 -10.78
C GLU A 300 -21.13 9.95 -9.53
N ASN A 301 -20.48 8.78 -9.48
CA ASN A 301 -19.68 8.34 -8.35
C ASN A 301 -18.18 8.39 -8.69
N PRO A 302 -17.42 9.37 -8.15
CA PRO A 302 -15.99 9.50 -8.40
C PRO A 302 -15.16 8.27 -7.98
N ASP A 303 -15.63 7.50 -6.99
CA ASP A 303 -14.93 6.28 -6.51
C ASP A 303 -14.94 5.16 -7.55
N GLU A 304 -15.78 5.25 -8.56
CA GLU A 304 -15.82 4.32 -9.69
C GLU A 304 -14.85 4.71 -10.83
N ALA A 305 -14.20 5.89 -10.74
CA ALA A 305 -13.39 6.43 -11.83
C ALA A 305 -12.31 5.45 -12.32
N TYR A 306 -11.56 4.82 -11.41
CA TYR A 306 -10.52 3.86 -11.80
C TYR A 306 -11.09 2.63 -12.50
N MET A 307 -12.14 2.04 -11.95
CA MET A 307 -12.77 0.84 -12.53
C MET A 307 -13.50 1.15 -13.84
N THR A 308 -14.11 2.32 -13.96
CA THR A 308 -14.70 2.80 -15.22
C THR A 308 -13.64 2.88 -16.33
N MET A 309 -12.48 3.45 -16.02
CA MET A 309 -11.34 3.47 -16.96
C MET A 309 -10.91 2.06 -17.38
N VAL A 310 -10.75 1.16 -16.39
CA VAL A 310 -10.32 -0.23 -16.63
C VAL A 310 -11.31 -0.97 -17.54
N THR A 311 -12.60 -0.89 -17.21
CA THR A 311 -13.63 -1.65 -17.94
C THR A 311 -13.93 -1.14 -19.34
N HIS A 312 -13.70 0.17 -19.59
CA HIS A 312 -13.98 0.76 -20.91
C HIS A 312 -12.75 0.85 -21.82
N LEU A 313 -11.55 0.90 -21.28
CA LEU A 313 -10.34 1.08 -22.06
C LEU A 313 -9.56 -0.21 -22.30
N PHE A 314 -9.67 -1.17 -21.40
CA PHE A 314 -8.92 -2.41 -21.51
C PHE A 314 -9.71 -3.51 -22.23
N PRO A 315 -9.02 -4.33 -23.05
CA PRO A 315 -9.64 -5.51 -23.65
C PRO A 315 -9.86 -6.61 -22.63
N VAL A 316 -10.67 -7.59 -23.00
CA VAL A 316 -10.87 -8.85 -22.26
C VAL A 316 -9.51 -9.48 -21.91
N GLY A 317 -9.36 -9.98 -20.71
CA GLY A 317 -8.10 -10.51 -20.16
C GLY A 317 -7.30 -9.47 -19.37
N MET A 318 -7.22 -8.22 -19.82
CA MET A 318 -6.57 -7.16 -19.07
C MET A 318 -7.40 -6.73 -17.85
N VAL A 319 -8.72 -6.75 -17.94
CA VAL A 319 -9.62 -6.49 -16.81
C VAL A 319 -9.39 -7.52 -15.70
N GLY A 320 -9.32 -8.81 -16.07
CA GLY A 320 -9.01 -9.88 -15.11
C GLY A 320 -7.64 -9.72 -14.47
N LEU A 321 -6.62 -9.29 -15.23
CA LEU A 321 -5.29 -9.00 -14.69
C LEU A 321 -5.32 -7.86 -13.68
N VAL A 322 -6.01 -6.75 -13.98
CA VAL A 322 -6.16 -5.64 -13.03
C VAL A 322 -6.81 -6.10 -11.74
N LEU A 323 -7.92 -6.82 -11.83
CA LEU A 323 -8.62 -7.34 -10.65
C LEU A 323 -7.76 -8.32 -9.85
N ALA A 324 -6.98 -9.17 -10.52
CA ALA A 324 -6.03 -10.07 -9.88
C ALA A 324 -4.97 -9.29 -9.09
N VAL A 325 -4.36 -8.28 -9.69
CA VAL A 325 -3.35 -7.42 -9.06
C VAL A 325 -3.93 -6.66 -7.88
N LEU A 326 -5.13 -6.08 -8.01
CA LEU A 326 -5.81 -5.37 -6.93
C LEU A 326 -6.17 -6.28 -5.75
N THR A 327 -6.74 -7.45 -6.04
CA THR A 327 -7.10 -8.42 -4.99
C THR A 327 -5.85 -8.93 -4.26
N ALA A 328 -4.77 -9.20 -4.99
CA ALA A 328 -3.51 -9.62 -4.38
C ALA A 328 -2.87 -8.50 -3.56
N ALA A 329 -2.95 -7.25 -3.99
CA ALA A 329 -2.48 -6.11 -3.22
C ALA A 329 -3.25 -5.96 -1.90
N LEU A 330 -4.57 -6.24 -1.87
CA LEU A 330 -5.36 -6.32 -0.63
C LEU A 330 -4.81 -7.40 0.31
N VAL A 331 -4.62 -8.62 -0.20
CA VAL A 331 -4.07 -9.74 0.59
C VAL A 331 -2.70 -9.38 1.16
N SER A 332 -1.87 -8.70 0.39
CA SER A 332 -0.54 -8.27 0.82
C SER A 332 -0.58 -7.16 1.87
N THR A 333 -1.45 -6.16 1.70
CA THR A 333 -1.61 -5.06 2.68
C THR A 333 -2.14 -5.61 4.02
N ILE A 334 -3.17 -6.49 3.97
CA ILE A 334 -3.67 -7.18 5.15
C ILE A 334 -2.58 -8.05 5.78
N GLY A 335 -1.80 -8.78 4.98
CA GLY A 335 -0.69 -9.61 5.43
C GLY A 335 0.41 -8.81 6.13
N SER A 336 0.74 -7.63 5.62
CA SER A 336 1.71 -6.70 6.25
C SER A 336 1.19 -6.19 7.60
N ALA A 337 -0.09 -5.81 7.68
CA ALA A 337 -0.72 -5.39 8.93
C ALA A 337 -0.76 -6.52 9.96
N LEU A 338 -1.15 -7.72 9.55
CA LEU A 338 -1.15 -8.91 10.44
C LEU A 338 0.25 -9.28 10.91
N ASN A 339 1.27 -9.17 10.05
CA ASN A 339 2.66 -9.42 10.44
C ASN A 339 3.17 -8.39 11.44
N ALA A 340 2.87 -7.10 11.24
CA ALA A 340 3.21 -6.04 12.19
C ALA A 340 2.51 -6.24 13.54
N LEU A 341 1.20 -6.50 13.52
CA LEU A 341 0.39 -6.79 14.69
C LEU A 341 0.94 -7.96 15.50
N SER A 342 1.18 -9.10 14.81
CA SER A 342 1.70 -10.31 15.46
C SER A 342 3.12 -10.12 16.01
N THR A 343 3.95 -9.31 15.35
CA THR A 343 5.29 -8.99 15.82
C THR A 343 5.22 -8.21 17.15
N VAL A 344 4.44 -7.12 17.17
CA VAL A 344 4.29 -6.29 18.39
C VAL A 344 3.66 -7.09 19.51
N PHE A 345 2.57 -7.82 19.23
CA PHE A 345 1.93 -8.66 20.26
C PHE A 345 2.90 -9.69 20.84
N THR A 346 3.62 -10.41 19.99
CA THR A 346 4.52 -11.47 20.46
C THR A 346 5.72 -10.89 21.21
N MET A 347 6.41 -9.88 20.64
CA MET A 347 7.66 -9.39 21.21
C MET A 347 7.48 -8.43 22.37
N ASP A 348 6.41 -7.62 22.37
CA ASP A 348 6.23 -6.56 23.36
C ASP A 348 5.20 -6.88 24.45
N ILE A 349 4.40 -7.95 24.28
CA ILE A 349 3.41 -8.36 25.27
C ILE A 349 3.64 -9.79 25.71
N TYR A 350 3.56 -10.76 24.78
CA TYR A 350 3.58 -12.19 25.14
C TYR A 350 4.94 -12.63 25.71
N VAL A 351 6.04 -12.36 25.00
CA VAL A 351 7.38 -12.74 25.47
C VAL A 351 7.74 -12.04 26.79
N LEU A 352 7.36 -10.76 26.94
CA LEU A 352 7.62 -10.04 28.18
C LEU A 352 6.80 -10.58 29.35
N SER A 353 5.57 -11.02 29.14
CA SER A 353 4.77 -11.63 30.21
C SER A 353 5.36 -12.93 30.73
N LEU A 354 6.06 -13.69 29.87
CA LEU A 354 6.71 -14.95 30.23
C LEU A 354 8.04 -14.75 30.99
N ILE A 355 8.71 -13.61 30.84
CA ILE A 355 9.96 -13.31 31.55
C ILE A 355 9.69 -12.97 33.04
N HIS A 356 8.46 -12.62 33.38
CA HIS A 356 8.04 -12.29 34.72
C HIS A 356 7.36 -13.46 35.49
N ILE A 357 7.27 -14.64 34.86
CA ILE A 357 6.86 -15.89 35.47
C ILE A 357 8.10 -16.75 35.76
#